data_90006ceaf87943455cf2a8fe01dba2fd
#
_entry.id   90006ceaf87943455cf2a8fe01dba2fd
#
_cell.length_a   1.000
_cell.length_b   1.000
_cell.length_c   1.000
_cell.angle_alpha   90.00
_cell.angle_beta   90.00
_cell.angle_gamma   90.00
#
_symmetry.space_group_name_H-M   'P 1'
#
loop_
_entity.id
_entity.type
_entity.pdbx_description
1 polymer ?
#
loop_
_entity_poly.entity_id
_entity_poly.type
_entity_poly.pdbx_seq_one_letter_code
_entity_poly.pdbx_strand_id
1 'polypeptide(L)'
;MTWAFSLPVIFVLYLYGEELGQILFHLNGLGEMMRWLSFGAVFLYLGQTVVGILQGLGMTRVVFINNFCGSAAKLIGMYYCIRTMGLGANGIACGMILGYGLQCMMNVAALAERVSMRIPWKQILLPVANSLFMAMQIQFWERVMPEGTLWFLLRLVLAAGGYLLILFCSGALRKIVKC
;
A
#
# COMPACT_ATOMS: atom_id res chain seq x y z
N MET A 1 -2.07 -8.44 -10.22
CA MET A 1 -3.23 -7.53 -10.16
C MET A 1 -3.23 -6.60 -8.97
N THR A 2 -2.90 -7.08 -7.80
CA THR A 2 -2.90 -6.30 -6.54
C THR A 2 -2.06 -5.03 -6.62
N TRP A 3 -0.92 -5.06 -7.31
CA TRP A 3 -0.05 -3.89 -7.53
C TRP A 3 -0.73 -2.73 -8.27
N ALA A 4 -1.60 -3.03 -9.22
CA ALA A 4 -2.29 -2.00 -10.00
C ALA A 4 -3.24 -1.16 -9.13
N PHE A 5 -3.79 -1.73 -8.07
CA PHE A 5 -4.68 -1.01 -7.16
C PHE A 5 -3.96 -0.48 -5.90
N SER A 6 -2.88 -1.15 -5.46
CA SER A 6 -2.18 -0.75 -4.24
C SER A 6 -1.31 0.48 -4.43
N LEU A 7 -0.60 0.59 -5.56
CA LEU A 7 0.32 1.69 -5.81
C LEU A 7 -0.36 3.07 -5.79
N PRO A 8 -1.49 3.31 -6.49
CA PRO A 8 -2.16 4.60 -6.40
C PRO A 8 -2.60 4.96 -4.97
N VAL A 9 -3.07 3.98 -4.19
CA VAL A 9 -3.45 4.21 -2.79
C VAL A 9 -2.25 4.61 -1.95
N ILE A 10 -1.10 3.94 -2.13
CA ILE A 10 0.15 4.26 -1.43
C ILE A 10 0.60 5.69 -1.76
N PHE A 11 0.55 6.09 -3.03
CA PHE A 11 0.92 7.44 -3.46
C PHE A 11 -0.02 8.50 -2.89
N VAL A 12 -1.34 8.25 -2.88
CA VAL A 12 -2.32 9.16 -2.28
C VAL A 12 -2.08 9.31 -0.78
N LEU A 13 -1.87 8.23 -0.06
CA LEU A 13 -1.56 8.26 1.38
C LEU A 13 -0.25 9.01 1.68
N TYR A 14 0.75 8.86 0.82
CA TYR A 14 2.04 9.52 0.99
C TYR A 14 1.97 11.02 0.75
N LEU A 15 1.30 11.44 -0.33
CA LEU A 15 1.23 12.84 -0.77
C LEU A 15 0.19 13.63 0.04
N TYR A 16 -0.97 13.04 0.28
CA TYR A 16 -2.14 13.71 0.86
C TYR A 16 -2.54 13.19 2.23
N GLY A 17 -1.58 12.61 2.96
CA GLY A 17 -1.85 12.07 4.31
C GLY A 17 -2.35 13.12 5.29
N GLU A 18 -1.90 14.37 5.19
CA GLU A 18 -2.35 15.46 6.07
C GLU A 18 -3.80 15.85 5.78
N GLU A 19 -4.13 16.10 4.50
CA GLU A 19 -5.48 16.48 4.07
C GLU A 19 -6.49 15.36 4.36
N LEU A 20 -6.09 14.10 4.10
CA LEU A 20 -6.92 12.94 4.44
C LEU A 20 -7.12 12.83 5.95
N GLY A 21 -6.09 13.08 6.76
CA GLY A 21 -6.17 13.09 8.20
C GLY A 21 -7.15 14.14 8.72
N GLN A 22 -7.11 15.34 8.15
CA GLN A 22 -8.03 16.42 8.50
C GLN A 22 -9.47 16.14 8.09
N ILE A 23 -9.69 15.63 6.87
CA ILE A 23 -11.03 15.37 6.34
C ILE A 23 -11.69 14.18 7.03
N LEU A 24 -10.97 13.09 7.24
CA LEU A 24 -11.54 11.84 7.78
C LEU A 24 -11.61 11.83 9.31
N PHE A 25 -10.61 12.38 9.97
CA PHE A 25 -10.46 12.29 11.43
C PHE A 25 -10.57 13.63 12.14
N HIS A 26 -10.62 14.75 11.40
CA HIS A 26 -10.60 16.12 11.96
C HIS A 26 -9.40 16.36 12.88
N LEU A 27 -8.26 15.71 12.61
CA LEU A 27 -7.03 15.83 13.38
C LEU A 27 -5.90 16.38 12.51
N ASN A 28 -5.21 17.39 13.05
CA ASN A 28 -4.00 17.95 12.44
C ASN A 28 -2.77 17.16 12.90
N GLY A 29 -1.74 17.07 12.04
CA GLY A 29 -0.48 16.41 12.38
C GLY A 29 -0.45 14.90 12.14
N LEU A 30 -1.46 14.35 11.47
CA LEU A 30 -1.48 12.93 11.08
C LEU A 30 -0.66 12.65 9.80
N GLY A 31 -0.23 13.68 9.08
CA GLY A 31 0.46 13.53 7.79
C GLY A 31 1.73 12.70 7.90
N GLU A 32 2.53 12.92 8.94
CA GLU A 32 3.74 12.13 9.16
C GLU A 32 3.43 10.66 9.40
N MET A 33 2.44 10.37 10.26
CA MET A 33 1.98 9.00 10.51
C MET A 33 1.45 8.34 9.24
N MET A 34 0.68 9.05 8.41
CA MET A 34 0.16 8.55 7.14
C MET A 34 1.27 8.25 6.13
N ARG A 35 2.32 9.09 6.08
CA ARG A 35 3.52 8.82 5.27
C ARG A 35 4.23 7.53 5.71
N TRP A 36 4.41 7.33 7.00
CA TRP A 36 4.96 6.07 7.54
C TRP A 36 4.07 4.88 7.18
N LEU A 37 2.75 5.01 7.33
CA LEU A 37 1.79 3.96 6.98
C LEU A 37 1.82 3.61 5.50
N SER A 38 2.08 4.56 4.60
CA SER A 38 2.20 4.30 3.17
C SER A 38 3.35 3.32 2.85
N PHE A 39 4.48 3.39 3.55
CA PHE A 39 5.55 2.39 3.44
C PHE A 39 5.11 1.02 3.96
N GLY A 40 4.37 0.97 5.07
CA GLY A 40 3.80 -0.27 5.61
C GLY A 40 2.81 -0.92 4.65
N ALA A 41 2.05 -0.11 3.92
CA ALA A 41 1.07 -0.58 2.94
C ALA A 41 1.72 -1.37 1.79
N VAL A 42 2.97 -1.05 1.40
CA VAL A 42 3.72 -1.83 0.40
C VAL A 42 3.85 -3.29 0.85
N PHE A 43 4.33 -3.50 2.08
CA PHE A 43 4.51 -4.85 2.64
C PHE A 43 3.17 -5.56 2.86
N LEU A 44 2.14 -4.82 3.27
CA LEU A 44 0.79 -5.35 3.45
C LEU A 44 0.23 -5.89 2.14
N TYR A 45 0.25 -5.12 1.06
CA TYR A 45 -0.30 -5.55 -0.23
C TYR A 45 0.52 -6.68 -0.87
N LEU A 46 1.85 -6.62 -0.77
CA LEU A 46 2.74 -7.72 -1.17
C LEU A 46 2.41 -8.99 -0.40
N GLY A 47 2.36 -8.89 0.93
CA GLY A 47 2.08 -10.00 1.82
C GLY A 47 0.72 -10.64 1.51
N GLN A 48 -0.33 -9.85 1.28
CA GLN A 48 -1.66 -10.37 0.94
C GLN A 48 -1.67 -11.14 -0.39
N THR A 49 -0.92 -10.67 -1.39
CA THR A 49 -0.79 -11.39 -2.67
C THR A 49 -0.15 -12.75 -2.46
N VAL A 50 0.94 -12.80 -1.69
CA VAL A 50 1.66 -14.04 -1.39
C VAL A 50 0.80 -15.00 -0.54
N VAL A 51 0.07 -14.47 0.44
CA VAL A 51 -0.91 -15.22 1.24
C VAL A 51 -1.95 -15.89 0.36
N GLY A 52 -2.52 -15.18 -0.61
CA GLY A 52 -3.50 -15.75 -1.56
C GLY A 52 -2.90 -16.92 -2.36
N ILE A 53 -1.66 -16.82 -2.81
CA ILE A 53 -0.96 -17.90 -3.53
C ILE A 53 -0.72 -19.09 -2.60
N LEU A 54 -0.21 -18.87 -1.38
CA LEU A 54 0.03 -19.93 -0.40
C LEU A 54 -1.25 -20.67 -0.02
N GLN A 55 -2.37 -19.94 0.14
CA GLN A 55 -3.67 -20.54 0.40
C GLN A 55 -4.15 -21.38 -0.78
N GLY A 56 -3.96 -20.90 -2.02
CA GLY A 56 -4.24 -21.67 -3.23
C GLY A 56 -3.41 -22.97 -3.36
N LEU A 57 -2.19 -22.97 -2.78
CA LEU A 57 -1.34 -24.17 -2.70
C LEU A 57 -1.69 -25.08 -1.51
N GLY A 58 -2.75 -24.78 -0.75
CA GLY A 58 -3.16 -25.55 0.42
C GLY A 58 -2.31 -25.33 1.69
N MET A 59 -1.40 -24.34 1.69
CA MET A 59 -0.48 -24.06 2.79
C MET A 59 -1.09 -23.14 3.87
N THR A 60 -2.38 -23.31 4.18
CA THR A 60 -3.13 -22.46 5.12
C THR A 60 -2.54 -22.45 6.54
N ARG A 61 -1.97 -23.59 6.97
CA ARG A 61 -1.31 -23.69 8.29
C ARG A 61 -0.08 -22.79 8.38
N VAL A 62 0.73 -22.73 7.32
CA VAL A 62 1.93 -21.88 7.26
C VAL A 62 1.52 -20.42 7.29
N VAL A 63 0.51 -20.05 6.48
CA VAL A 63 -0.06 -18.69 6.47
C VAL A 63 -0.56 -18.29 7.85
N PHE A 64 -1.26 -19.19 8.56
CA PHE A 64 -1.76 -18.92 9.91
C PHE A 64 -0.62 -18.62 10.90
N ILE A 65 0.42 -19.45 10.90
CA ILE A 65 1.58 -19.27 11.79
C ILE A 65 2.30 -17.95 11.47
N ASN A 66 2.55 -17.67 10.20
CA ASN A 66 3.21 -16.44 9.76
C ASN A 66 2.41 -15.18 10.11
N ASN A 67 1.08 -15.24 9.97
CA ASN A 67 0.19 -14.15 10.35
C ASN A 67 0.19 -13.92 11.87
N PHE A 68 0.22 -15.00 12.65
CA PHE A 68 0.31 -14.92 14.11
C PHE A 68 1.64 -14.28 14.54
N CYS A 69 2.77 -14.74 13.99
CA CYS A 69 4.09 -14.17 14.27
C CYS A 69 4.16 -12.67 13.85
N GLY A 70 3.63 -12.33 12.68
CA GLY A 70 3.58 -10.95 12.22
C GLY A 70 2.71 -10.06 13.12
N SER A 71 1.60 -10.58 13.63
CA SER A 71 0.73 -9.85 14.56
C SER A 71 1.40 -9.65 15.92
N ALA A 72 2.07 -10.65 16.44
CA ALA A 72 2.89 -10.52 17.64
C ALA A 72 4.01 -9.49 17.48
N ALA A 73 4.72 -9.52 16.35
CA ALA A 73 5.76 -8.56 16.04
C ALA A 73 5.21 -7.11 15.93
N LYS A 74 4.00 -6.91 15.37
CA LYS A 74 3.33 -5.60 15.36
C LYS A 74 3.13 -5.06 16.77
N LEU A 75 2.55 -5.87 17.66
CA LEU A 75 2.26 -5.44 19.03
C LEU A 75 3.54 -5.14 19.81
N ILE A 76 4.53 -6.01 19.72
CA ILE A 76 5.84 -5.81 20.37
C ILE A 76 6.54 -4.59 19.80
N GLY A 77 6.54 -4.43 18.48
CA GLY A 77 7.13 -3.28 17.78
C GLY A 77 6.47 -1.97 18.18
N MET A 78 5.13 -1.92 18.22
CA MET A 78 4.39 -0.74 18.69
C MET A 78 4.76 -0.37 20.12
N TYR A 79 4.73 -1.34 21.02
CA TYR A 79 5.09 -1.12 22.41
C TYR A 79 6.51 -0.57 22.56
N TYR A 80 7.46 -1.17 21.85
CA TYR A 80 8.87 -0.75 21.88
C TYR A 80 9.06 0.66 21.30
N CYS A 81 8.49 0.93 20.13
CA CYS A 81 8.62 2.24 19.46
C CYS A 81 7.96 3.37 20.27
N ILE A 82 6.81 3.11 20.89
CA ILE A 82 6.11 4.12 21.69
C ILE A 82 6.87 4.36 23.00
N ARG A 83 7.19 3.31 23.75
CA ARG A 83 7.70 3.42 25.11
C ARG A 83 9.21 3.71 25.19
N THR A 84 10.00 3.07 24.31
CA THR A 84 11.47 3.15 24.37
C THR A 84 12.02 4.26 23.46
N MET A 85 11.47 4.40 22.27
CA MET A 85 11.90 5.42 21.32
C MET A 85 11.16 6.76 21.46
N GLY A 86 10.06 6.81 22.23
CA GLY A 86 9.30 8.05 22.46
C GLY A 86 8.62 8.61 21.21
N LEU A 87 8.38 7.77 20.18
CA LEU A 87 7.84 8.21 18.88
C LEU A 87 6.35 8.58 18.91
N GLY A 88 5.67 8.47 20.07
CA GLY A 88 4.25 8.78 20.17
C GLY A 88 3.39 8.05 19.14
N ALA A 89 2.54 8.78 18.42
CA ALA A 89 1.66 8.20 17.40
C ALA A 89 2.44 7.56 16.23
N ASN A 90 3.59 8.08 15.85
CA ASN A 90 4.45 7.51 14.80
C ASN A 90 4.98 6.13 15.19
N GLY A 91 5.09 5.82 16.49
CA GLY A 91 5.46 4.50 16.98
C GLY A 91 4.47 3.40 16.60
N ILE A 92 3.18 3.74 16.44
CA ILE A 92 2.16 2.81 15.94
C ILE A 92 2.47 2.42 14.49
N ALA A 93 2.73 3.42 13.65
CA ALA A 93 3.06 3.21 12.24
C ALA A 93 4.37 2.38 12.09
N CYS A 94 5.38 2.69 12.88
CA CYS A 94 6.64 1.93 12.91
C CYS A 94 6.41 0.46 13.28
N GLY A 95 5.65 0.18 14.32
CA GLY A 95 5.30 -1.18 14.71
C GLY A 95 4.51 -1.93 13.63
N MET A 96 3.61 -1.25 12.91
CA MET A 96 2.89 -1.83 11.78
C MET A 96 3.83 -2.19 10.63
N ILE A 97 4.78 -1.30 10.27
CA ILE A 97 5.77 -1.56 9.22
C ILE A 97 6.60 -2.80 9.57
N LEU A 98 7.10 -2.88 10.81
CA LEU A 98 7.89 -4.02 11.28
C LEU A 98 7.09 -5.33 11.19
N GLY A 99 5.86 -5.32 11.66
CA GLY A 99 5.03 -6.53 11.65
C GLY A 99 4.61 -6.97 10.25
N TYR A 100 4.19 -6.03 9.38
CA TYR A 100 3.86 -6.36 7.98
C TYR A 100 5.10 -6.76 7.18
N GLY A 101 6.26 -6.12 7.43
CA GLY A 101 7.53 -6.49 6.85
C GLY A 101 7.93 -7.92 7.20
N LEU A 102 7.93 -8.27 8.49
CA LEU A 102 8.23 -9.62 8.95
C LEU A 102 7.27 -10.66 8.36
N GLN A 103 5.97 -10.39 8.44
CA GLN A 103 4.94 -11.27 7.88
C GLN A 103 5.12 -11.49 6.36
N CYS A 104 5.41 -10.41 5.62
CA CYS A 104 5.68 -10.48 4.20
C CYS A 104 6.92 -11.33 3.90
N MET A 105 8.02 -11.10 4.63
CA MET A 105 9.27 -11.87 4.46
C MET A 105 9.06 -13.37 4.74
N MET A 106 8.38 -13.73 5.83
CA MET A 106 8.08 -15.12 6.15
C MET A 106 7.22 -15.79 5.09
N ASN A 107 6.19 -15.11 4.58
CA ASN A 107 5.33 -15.64 3.52
C ASN A 107 6.08 -15.79 2.19
N VAL A 108 6.93 -14.81 1.83
CA VAL A 108 7.77 -14.87 0.62
C VAL A 108 8.77 -16.02 0.73
N ALA A 109 9.41 -16.22 1.88
CA ALA A 109 10.34 -17.32 2.10
C ALA A 109 9.64 -18.68 1.94
N ALA A 110 8.47 -18.86 2.57
CA ALA A 110 7.67 -20.08 2.45
C ALA A 110 7.23 -20.36 1.00
N LEU A 111 6.94 -19.31 0.21
CA LEU A 111 6.60 -19.46 -1.21
C LEU A 111 7.82 -19.81 -2.05
N ALA A 112 8.97 -19.18 -1.78
CA ALA A 112 10.23 -19.42 -2.52
C ALA A 112 10.73 -20.87 -2.40
N GLU A 113 10.47 -21.54 -1.28
CA GLU A 113 10.80 -22.96 -1.08
C GLU A 113 9.98 -23.90 -1.97
N ARG A 114 8.80 -23.47 -2.45
CA ARG A 114 7.86 -24.31 -3.18
C ARG A 114 7.76 -24.00 -4.66
N VAL A 115 8.03 -22.76 -5.04
CA VAL A 115 7.86 -22.28 -6.41
C VAL A 115 9.10 -21.49 -6.83
N SER A 116 9.66 -21.85 -7.99
CA SER A 116 10.72 -21.04 -8.61
C SER A 116 10.12 -19.70 -9.04
N MET A 117 10.39 -18.65 -8.25
CA MET A 117 9.87 -17.32 -8.52
C MET A 117 10.60 -16.69 -9.71
N ARG A 118 9.92 -16.60 -10.85
CA ARG A 118 10.33 -15.70 -11.94
C ARG A 118 9.56 -14.40 -11.80
N ILE A 119 10.26 -13.34 -11.38
CA ILE A 119 9.64 -12.03 -11.21
C ILE A 119 9.43 -11.41 -12.60
N PRO A 120 8.19 -11.20 -13.05
CA PRO A 120 7.92 -10.57 -14.35
C PRO A 120 8.06 -9.05 -14.23
N TRP A 121 9.28 -8.53 -14.31
CA TRP A 121 9.61 -7.11 -14.16
C TRP A 121 8.73 -6.17 -14.99
N LYS A 122 8.33 -6.60 -16.19
CA LYS A 122 7.43 -5.83 -17.08
C LYS A 122 6.04 -5.61 -16.48
N GLN A 123 5.55 -6.54 -15.65
CA GLN A 123 4.24 -6.44 -15.01
C GLN A 123 4.27 -5.53 -13.77
N ILE A 124 5.45 -5.26 -13.22
CA ILE A 124 5.64 -4.33 -12.09
C ILE A 124 5.89 -2.92 -12.61
N LEU A 125 6.66 -2.79 -13.70
CA LEU A 125 7.05 -1.49 -14.23
C LEU A 125 5.84 -0.68 -14.73
N LEU A 126 4.88 -1.32 -15.35
CA LEU A 126 3.69 -0.66 -15.90
C LEU A 126 2.81 0.01 -14.81
N PRO A 127 2.42 -0.68 -13.72
CA PRO A 127 1.69 -0.04 -12.62
C PRO A 127 2.48 1.09 -11.93
N VAL A 128 3.81 0.93 -11.81
CA VAL A 128 4.66 2.00 -11.24
C VAL A 128 4.64 3.24 -12.12
N ALA A 129 4.81 3.10 -13.44
CA ALA A 129 4.74 4.22 -14.37
C ALA A 129 3.39 4.92 -14.34
N ASN A 130 2.29 4.15 -14.29
CA ASN A 130 0.93 4.68 -14.20
C ASN A 130 0.68 5.43 -12.88
N SER A 131 1.25 4.95 -11.77
CA SER A 131 1.13 5.61 -10.47
C SER A 131 1.90 6.91 -10.41
N LEU A 132 3.09 6.97 -11.03
CA LEU A 132 3.84 8.21 -11.18
C LEU A 132 3.07 9.22 -12.04
N PHE A 133 2.44 8.77 -13.12
CA PHE A 133 1.60 9.62 -13.94
C PHE A 133 0.38 10.17 -13.16
N MET A 134 -0.25 9.33 -12.34
CA MET A 134 -1.31 9.76 -11.43
C MET A 134 -0.82 10.83 -10.45
N ALA A 135 0.36 10.64 -9.85
CA ALA A 135 0.94 11.64 -8.95
C ALA A 135 1.20 12.98 -9.67
N MET A 136 1.68 12.94 -10.92
CA MET A 136 1.85 14.15 -11.74
C MET A 136 0.52 14.82 -12.05
N GLN A 137 -0.53 14.05 -12.38
CA GLN A 137 -1.88 14.61 -12.60
C GLN A 137 -2.41 15.32 -11.35
N ILE A 138 -2.25 14.74 -10.17
CA ILE A 138 -2.72 15.34 -8.94
C ILE A 138 -2.00 16.67 -8.69
N GLN A 139 -0.67 16.72 -8.82
CA GLN A 139 0.11 17.95 -8.68
C GLN A 139 -0.28 19.02 -9.72
N PHE A 140 -0.62 18.60 -10.95
CA PHE A 140 -1.11 19.52 -11.97
C PHE A 140 -2.46 20.16 -11.58
N TRP A 141 -3.41 19.35 -11.11
CA TRP A 141 -4.71 19.81 -10.66
C TRP A 141 -4.63 20.68 -9.40
N GLU A 142 -3.63 20.45 -8.54
CA GLU A 142 -3.36 21.27 -7.36
C GLU A 142 -3.02 22.72 -7.70
N ARG A 143 -2.35 22.94 -8.83
CA ARG A 143 -2.02 24.28 -9.33
C ARG A 143 -3.18 25.00 -10.01
N VAL A 144 -4.15 24.27 -10.51
CA VAL A 144 -5.25 24.81 -11.33
C VAL A 144 -6.52 25.04 -10.51
N MET A 145 -6.77 24.23 -9.49
CA MET A 145 -8.00 24.28 -8.69
C MET A 145 -7.80 25.00 -7.36
N PRO A 146 -8.80 25.78 -6.91
CA PRO A 146 -8.74 26.48 -5.63
C PRO A 146 -8.71 25.49 -4.45
N GLU A 147 -8.27 25.98 -3.28
CA GLU A 147 -8.24 25.22 -2.04
C GLU A 147 -9.67 25.01 -1.51
N GLY A 148 -9.97 23.79 -1.05
CA GLY A 148 -11.25 23.43 -0.44
C GLY A 148 -11.51 21.94 -0.44
N THR A 149 -12.25 21.44 0.56
CA THR A 149 -12.54 20.01 0.75
C THR A 149 -13.26 19.38 -0.47
N LEU A 150 -14.22 20.11 -1.06
CA LEU A 150 -14.93 19.66 -2.26
C LEU A 150 -13.99 19.55 -3.46
N TRP A 151 -13.13 20.52 -3.66
CA TRP A 151 -12.14 20.52 -4.73
C TRP A 151 -11.10 19.43 -4.56
N PHE A 152 -10.70 19.14 -3.33
CA PHE A 152 -9.81 18.02 -3.00
C PHE A 152 -10.43 16.69 -3.41
N LEU A 153 -11.69 16.42 -3.02
CA LEU A 153 -12.39 15.21 -3.42
C LEU A 153 -12.53 15.08 -4.93
N LEU A 154 -12.84 16.19 -5.62
CA LEU A 154 -12.94 16.23 -7.08
C LEU A 154 -11.60 15.87 -7.74
N ARG A 155 -10.49 16.44 -7.27
CA ARG A 155 -9.13 16.13 -7.76
C ARG A 155 -8.83 14.63 -7.63
N LEU A 156 -9.17 14.05 -6.48
CA LEU A 156 -8.93 12.65 -6.19
C LEU A 156 -9.75 11.73 -7.12
N VAL A 157 -10.99 12.08 -7.36
CA VAL A 157 -11.88 11.37 -8.31
C VAL A 157 -11.36 11.48 -9.75
N LEU A 158 -10.94 12.68 -10.19
CA LEU A 158 -10.36 12.88 -11.52
C LEU A 158 -9.05 12.13 -11.72
N ALA A 159 -8.17 12.11 -10.71
CA ALA A 159 -6.92 11.37 -10.75
C ALA A 159 -7.15 9.85 -10.78
N ALA A 160 -8.09 9.34 -9.97
CA ALA A 160 -8.49 7.94 -10.00
C ALA A 160 -9.12 7.56 -11.35
N GLY A 161 -9.98 8.40 -11.91
CA GLY A 161 -10.57 8.23 -13.24
C GLY A 161 -9.51 8.18 -14.34
N GLY A 162 -8.56 9.12 -14.33
CA GLY A 162 -7.43 9.15 -15.25
C GLY A 162 -6.55 7.89 -15.15
N TYR A 163 -6.26 7.44 -13.92
CA TYR A 163 -5.53 6.20 -13.67
C TYR A 163 -6.25 4.99 -14.27
N LEU A 164 -7.55 4.86 -14.03
CA LEU A 164 -8.36 3.76 -14.56
C LEU A 164 -8.44 3.78 -16.09
N LEU A 165 -8.57 4.96 -16.71
CA LEU A 165 -8.56 5.11 -18.16
C LEU A 165 -7.23 4.63 -18.78
N ILE A 166 -6.09 5.02 -18.21
CA ILE A 166 -4.78 4.58 -18.69
C ILE A 166 -4.61 3.08 -18.51
N LEU A 167 -5.07 2.53 -17.39
CA LEU A 167 -5.03 1.11 -17.11
C LEU A 167 -5.92 0.31 -18.09
N PHE A 168 -7.02 0.89 -18.53
CA PHE A 168 -7.89 0.34 -19.57
C PHE A 168 -7.23 0.41 -20.97
N CYS A 169 -6.67 1.56 -21.34
CA CYS A 169 -6.02 1.78 -22.63
C CYS A 169 -4.72 0.97 -22.79
N SER A 170 -3.97 0.75 -21.70
CA SER A 170 -2.74 -0.05 -21.71
C SER A 170 -2.98 -1.56 -21.94
N GLY A 171 -4.25 -1.98 -22.04
CA GLY A 171 -4.62 -3.37 -22.25
C GLY A 171 -4.29 -4.30 -21.07
N ALA A 172 -3.84 -3.75 -19.96
CA ALA A 172 -3.56 -4.51 -18.75
C ALA A 172 -4.83 -5.20 -18.23
N LEU A 173 -5.98 -4.54 -18.31
CA LEU A 173 -7.28 -5.12 -17.97
C LEU A 173 -7.69 -6.27 -18.89
N ARG A 174 -7.38 -6.22 -20.19
CA ARG A 174 -7.69 -7.32 -21.12
C ARG A 174 -6.90 -8.61 -20.82
N LYS A 175 -5.68 -8.48 -20.31
CA LYS A 175 -4.89 -9.64 -19.83
C LYS A 175 -5.40 -10.16 -18.48
N ILE A 176 -6.08 -9.30 -17.72
CA ILE A 176 -6.64 -9.58 -16.40
C ILE A 176 -7.91 -10.44 -16.51
N VAL A 177 -8.77 -10.14 -17.48
CA VAL A 177 -10.07 -10.84 -17.69
C VAL A 177 -9.89 -12.18 -18.42
N LYS A 178 -8.75 -12.44 -19.06
CA LYS A 178 -8.45 -13.70 -19.79
C LYS A 178 -7.71 -14.76 -18.95
N CYS A 179 -7.41 -14.51 -17.69
CA CYS A 179 -6.96 -15.49 -16.69
C CYS A 179 -8.09 -15.78 -15.69
#